data_1d3e685460e36efe505e26ae415dafea
#
_entry.id   1d3e685460e36efe505e26ae415dafea
#
_cell.length_a   1.000
_cell.length_b   1.000
_cell.length_c   1.000
_cell.angle_alpha   90.00
_cell.angle_beta   90.00
_cell.angle_gamma   90.00
#
_symmetry.space_group_name_H-M   'P 1'
#
loop_
_entity.id
_entity.type
_entity.pdbx_description
1 polymer ?
#
loop_
_entity_poly.entity_id
_entity_poly.type
_entity_poly.pdbx_seq_one_letter_code
_entity_poly.pdbx_strand_id
1 'polypeptide(L)'
;FNQFVIVLIGPVIGFFVPRFMRKRHIIVKMKYLFAVIGILMLGITLVLGKTTWGAQISVDIAGFSFQPSEFVKLIYVLFVAAMLWRARTFGRVVASAAIAAFHVLVLVASNDLGTALIFFVVYIVMLYVGTGKIRYLIAGLLAGCGAAVFAYKVFSHVRTRVYAWRNPWS
;
A
#
# COMPACT_ATOMS: atom_id res chain seq x y z
N PHE A 1 -25.33 0.05 9.10
CA PHE A 1 -24.87 1.07 10.07
C PHE A 1 -23.45 1.57 9.76
N ASN A 2 -22.54 0.66 9.41
CA ASN A 2 -21.13 1.01 9.15
C ASN A 2 -20.93 1.88 7.88
N GLN A 3 -21.75 1.72 6.85
CA GLN A 3 -21.61 2.52 5.61
C GLN A 3 -22.00 3.99 5.83
N PHE A 4 -22.97 4.26 6.69
CA PHE A 4 -23.37 5.62 7.02
C PHE A 4 -22.27 6.40 7.78
N VAL A 5 -21.56 5.71 8.68
CA VAL A 5 -20.43 6.28 9.43
C VAL A 5 -19.27 6.62 8.47
N ILE A 6 -18.98 5.75 7.50
CA ILE A 6 -17.93 5.97 6.49
C ILE A 6 -18.27 7.16 5.59
N VAL A 7 -19.53 7.29 5.17
CA VAL A 7 -20.02 8.40 4.34
C VAL A 7 -19.94 9.75 5.07
N LEU A 8 -20.13 9.77 6.39
CA LEU A 8 -19.98 10.99 7.21
C LEU A 8 -18.50 11.33 7.50
N ILE A 9 -17.66 10.33 7.70
CA ILE A 9 -16.23 10.52 7.98
C ILE A 9 -15.47 10.95 6.72
N GLY A 10 -15.84 10.46 5.53
CA GLY A 10 -15.19 10.78 4.26
C GLY A 10 -15.07 12.28 3.98
N PRO A 11 -16.15 13.07 4.01
CA PRO A 11 -16.10 14.52 3.82
C PRO A 11 -15.30 15.26 4.89
N VAL A 12 -15.36 14.79 6.16
CA VAL A 12 -14.57 15.36 7.26
C VAL A 12 -13.08 15.16 7.00
N ILE A 13 -12.67 13.96 6.64
CA ILE A 13 -11.29 13.66 6.25
C ILE A 13 -10.92 14.48 5.01
N GLY A 14 -11.77 14.53 3.99
CA GLY A 14 -11.57 15.31 2.76
C GLY A 14 -11.41 16.82 3.01
N PHE A 15 -12.02 17.36 4.05
CA PHE A 15 -11.87 18.76 4.45
C PHE A 15 -10.59 19.01 5.26
N PHE A 16 -10.23 18.10 6.18
CA PHE A 16 -9.06 18.25 7.05
C PHE A 16 -7.75 17.89 6.35
N VAL A 17 -7.74 16.89 5.46
CA VAL A 17 -6.54 16.46 4.77
C VAL A 17 -5.89 17.58 3.93
N PRO A 18 -6.60 18.35 3.09
CA PRO A 18 -5.99 19.47 2.35
C PRO A 18 -5.45 20.57 3.27
N ARG A 19 -6.13 20.80 4.39
CA ARG A 19 -5.72 21.81 5.38
C ARG A 19 -4.46 21.40 6.13
N PHE A 20 -4.32 20.10 6.45
CA PHE A 20 -3.11 19.50 7.01
C PHE A 20 -1.98 19.47 5.97
N MET A 21 -2.29 19.18 4.71
CA MET A 21 -1.33 19.18 3.60
C MET A 21 -0.78 20.59 3.27
N ARG A 22 -1.45 21.66 3.66
CA ARG A 22 -0.87 23.01 3.60
C ARG A 22 0.42 23.13 4.43
N LYS A 23 0.58 22.35 5.50
CA LYS A 23 1.80 22.23 6.28
C LYS A 23 2.78 21.20 5.68
N ARG A 24 2.94 21.20 4.36
CA ARG A 24 3.81 20.30 3.59
C ARG A 24 5.20 20.08 4.18
N HIS A 25 5.73 21.08 4.86
CA HIS A 25 7.04 21.00 5.51
C HIS A 25 7.07 19.94 6.64
N ILE A 26 5.97 19.80 7.38
CA ILE A 26 5.83 18.80 8.45
C ILE A 26 5.74 17.40 7.84
N ILE A 27 4.91 17.23 6.79
CA ILE A 27 4.73 15.94 6.11
C ILE A 27 6.06 15.44 5.53
N VAL A 28 6.83 16.33 4.88
CA VAL A 28 8.14 15.96 4.32
C VAL A 28 9.16 15.59 5.41
N LYS A 29 9.11 16.24 6.57
CA LYS A 29 9.97 15.86 7.72
C LYS A 29 9.58 14.52 8.32
N MET A 30 8.28 14.21 8.36
CA MET A 30 7.75 12.99 8.99
C MET A 30 7.64 11.79 8.03
N LYS A 31 8.18 11.87 6.82
CA LYS A 31 8.06 10.82 5.78
C LYS A 31 8.49 9.43 6.26
N TYR A 32 9.61 9.33 6.96
CA TYR A 32 10.08 8.05 7.48
C TYR A 32 9.22 7.54 8.64
N LEU A 33 8.65 8.45 9.45
CA LEU A 33 7.71 8.09 10.50
C LEU A 33 6.45 7.45 9.89
N PHE A 34 5.89 8.03 8.80
CA PHE A 34 4.76 7.44 8.08
C PHE A 34 5.10 6.04 7.53
N ALA A 35 6.30 5.87 6.96
CA ALA A 35 6.75 4.56 6.49
C ALA A 35 6.81 3.52 7.62
N VAL A 36 7.42 3.89 8.75
CA VAL A 36 7.55 2.99 9.91
C VAL A 36 6.20 2.64 10.50
N ILE A 37 5.31 3.62 10.69
CA ILE A 37 3.96 3.39 11.21
C ILE A 37 3.19 2.44 10.26
N GLY A 38 3.25 2.69 8.95
CA GLY A 38 2.59 1.83 7.97
C GLY A 38 3.09 0.39 8.03
N ILE A 39 4.41 0.18 8.06
CA ILE A 39 5.02 -1.14 8.16
C ILE A 39 4.67 -1.84 9.48
N LEU A 40 4.71 -1.12 10.60
CA LEU A 40 4.35 -1.67 11.90
C LEU A 40 2.87 -2.10 11.96
N MET A 41 1.96 -1.28 11.44
CA MET A 41 0.54 -1.63 11.38
C MET A 41 0.30 -2.87 10.52
N LEU A 42 0.96 -2.97 9.37
CA LEU A 42 0.87 -4.17 8.51
C LEU A 42 1.53 -5.39 9.18
N GLY A 43 2.66 -5.20 9.87
CA GLY A 43 3.34 -6.27 10.62
C GLY A 43 2.47 -6.81 11.76
N ILE A 44 1.77 -5.94 12.50
CA ILE A 44 0.81 -6.35 13.53
C ILE A 44 -0.32 -7.17 12.90
N THR A 45 -0.83 -6.77 11.73
CA THR A 45 -1.86 -7.53 11.02
C THR A 45 -1.35 -8.90 10.58
N LEU A 46 -0.10 -9.00 10.15
CA LEU A 46 0.53 -10.26 9.75
C LEU A 46 0.63 -11.25 10.92
N VAL A 47 0.90 -10.74 12.14
CA VAL A 47 1.11 -11.59 13.33
C VAL A 47 -0.20 -11.89 14.06
N LEU A 48 -1.07 -10.89 14.22
CA LEU A 48 -2.29 -10.96 15.04
C LEU A 48 -3.59 -11.00 14.24
N GLY A 49 -3.52 -10.82 12.92
CA GLY A 49 -4.69 -10.76 12.07
C GLY A 49 -5.44 -12.10 12.00
N LYS A 50 -6.76 -12.04 12.08
CA LYS A 50 -7.61 -13.20 11.81
C LYS A 50 -7.67 -13.47 10.31
N THR A 51 -7.62 -14.76 9.95
CA THR A 51 -7.77 -15.19 8.56
C THR A 51 -9.24 -15.12 8.16
N THR A 52 -9.54 -14.21 7.24
CA THR A 52 -10.86 -14.15 6.61
C THR A 52 -10.68 -14.46 5.12
N TRP A 53 -11.36 -15.50 4.61
CA TRP A 53 -11.23 -15.97 3.22
C TRP A 53 -9.77 -16.28 2.82
N GLY A 54 -8.97 -16.82 3.76
CA GLY A 54 -7.56 -17.19 3.54
C GLY A 54 -6.57 -16.03 3.54
N ALA A 55 -6.99 -14.80 3.87
CA ALA A 55 -6.12 -13.64 4.04
C ALA A 55 -6.19 -13.12 5.48
N GLN A 56 -5.05 -12.69 6.03
CA GLN A 56 -4.97 -12.03 7.34
C GLN A 56 -5.30 -10.54 7.16
N ILE A 57 -6.59 -10.19 7.23
CA ILE A 57 -7.04 -8.86 6.81
C ILE A 57 -7.49 -8.01 7.99
N SER A 58 -8.07 -8.60 9.03
CA SER A 58 -8.70 -7.86 10.13
C SER A 58 -8.19 -8.26 11.50
N VAL A 59 -8.20 -7.28 12.40
CA VAL A 59 -7.96 -7.46 13.82
C VAL A 59 -9.24 -7.09 14.55
N ASP A 60 -9.80 -8.02 15.33
CA ASP A 60 -10.99 -7.73 16.13
C ASP A 60 -10.57 -7.14 17.47
N ILE A 61 -11.01 -5.92 17.72
CA ILE A 61 -10.81 -5.21 18.99
C ILE A 61 -12.18 -4.90 19.58
N ALA A 62 -12.46 -5.47 20.74
CA ALA A 62 -13.72 -5.23 21.49
C ALA A 62 -15.01 -5.43 20.67
N GLY A 63 -15.05 -6.44 19.78
CA GLY A 63 -16.21 -6.74 18.93
C GLY A 63 -16.32 -5.92 17.65
N PHE A 64 -15.38 -5.02 17.40
CA PHE A 64 -15.26 -4.30 16.13
C PHE A 64 -14.15 -4.90 15.28
N SER A 65 -14.49 -5.28 14.05
CA SER A 65 -13.51 -5.73 13.07
C SER A 65 -12.82 -4.51 12.46
N PHE A 66 -11.53 -4.36 12.75
CA PHE A 66 -10.69 -3.27 12.26
C PHE A 66 -9.74 -3.82 11.20
N GLN A 67 -9.70 -3.18 10.03
CA GLN A 67 -8.78 -3.54 8.96
C GLN A 67 -7.65 -2.50 8.87
N PRO A 68 -6.46 -2.79 9.43
CA PRO A 68 -5.34 -1.83 9.46
C PRO A 68 -4.90 -1.37 8.08
N SER A 69 -4.98 -2.23 7.05
CA SER A 69 -4.59 -1.89 5.68
C SER A 69 -5.37 -0.70 5.10
N GLU A 70 -6.61 -0.45 5.53
CA GLU A 70 -7.39 0.72 5.09
C GLU A 70 -6.74 2.03 5.55
N PHE A 71 -6.27 2.07 6.79
CA PHE A 71 -5.56 3.23 7.33
C PHE A 71 -4.16 3.37 6.75
N VAL A 72 -3.49 2.23 6.55
CA VAL A 72 -2.15 2.23 5.97
C VAL A 72 -2.16 2.76 4.54
N LYS A 73 -3.24 2.56 3.76
CA LYS A 73 -3.37 3.18 2.42
C LYS A 73 -3.17 4.71 2.48
N LEU A 74 -3.81 5.38 3.44
CA LEU A 74 -3.70 6.84 3.59
C LEU A 74 -2.29 7.24 4.00
N ILE A 75 -1.71 6.55 4.98
CA ILE A 75 -0.36 6.78 5.47
C ILE A 75 0.66 6.54 4.36
N TYR A 76 0.47 5.49 3.57
CA TYR A 76 1.31 5.13 2.43
C TYR A 76 1.32 6.22 1.34
N VAL A 77 0.13 6.73 0.97
CA VAL A 77 0.03 7.83 0.00
C VAL A 77 0.77 9.07 0.49
N LEU A 78 0.62 9.43 1.77
CA LEU A 78 1.35 10.56 2.37
C LEU A 78 2.87 10.32 2.38
N PHE A 79 3.31 9.11 2.70
CA PHE A 79 4.71 8.71 2.65
C PHE A 79 5.28 8.85 1.23
N VAL A 80 4.62 8.25 0.23
CA VAL A 80 5.08 8.29 -1.17
C VAL A 80 5.09 9.72 -1.69
N ALA A 81 4.04 10.50 -1.41
CA ALA A 81 3.99 11.92 -1.78
C ALA A 81 5.14 12.71 -1.18
N ALA A 82 5.44 12.49 0.11
CA ALA A 82 6.53 13.18 0.81
C ALA A 82 7.91 12.78 0.29
N MET A 83 8.10 11.52 -0.07
CA MET A 83 9.37 11.02 -0.63
C MET A 83 9.60 11.52 -2.05
N LEU A 84 8.56 11.54 -2.88
CA LEU A 84 8.65 11.98 -4.27
C LEU A 84 8.59 13.51 -4.41
N TRP A 85 8.25 14.23 -3.35
CA TRP A 85 8.27 15.68 -3.36
C TRP A 85 9.66 16.20 -3.67
N ARG A 86 9.82 16.85 -4.84
CA ARG A 86 11.13 17.32 -5.36
C ARG A 86 12.19 16.21 -5.42
N ALA A 87 11.80 14.98 -5.77
CA ALA A 87 12.73 13.87 -5.97
C ALA A 87 13.57 14.10 -7.25
N ARG A 88 14.57 14.99 -7.15
CA ARG A 88 15.50 15.28 -8.26
C ARG A 88 16.63 14.28 -8.39
N THR A 89 16.90 13.50 -7.35
CA THR A 89 18.00 12.53 -7.29
C THR A 89 17.49 11.11 -7.46
N PHE A 90 18.20 10.33 -8.28
CA PHE A 90 17.92 8.89 -8.49
C PHE A 90 17.88 8.11 -7.17
N GLY A 91 18.78 8.41 -6.24
CA GLY A 91 18.82 7.74 -4.93
C GLY A 91 17.52 7.90 -4.11
N ARG A 92 16.83 9.05 -4.20
CA ARG A 92 15.53 9.22 -3.52
C ARG A 92 14.42 8.39 -4.15
N VAL A 93 14.45 8.24 -5.48
CA VAL A 93 13.50 7.38 -6.19
C VAL A 93 13.73 5.93 -5.79
N VAL A 94 14.98 5.47 -5.75
CA VAL A 94 15.33 4.10 -5.33
C VAL A 94 14.94 3.86 -3.87
N ALA A 95 15.23 4.80 -2.97
CA ALA A 95 14.85 4.66 -1.55
C ALA A 95 13.32 4.59 -1.37
N SER A 96 12.55 5.43 -2.11
CA SER A 96 11.08 5.35 -2.06
C SER A 96 10.57 4.04 -2.63
N ALA A 97 11.18 3.54 -3.71
CA ALA A 97 10.83 2.26 -4.32
C ALA A 97 11.09 1.07 -3.39
N ALA A 98 12.23 1.07 -2.70
CA ALA A 98 12.59 0.02 -1.74
C ALA A 98 11.60 -0.06 -0.57
N ILE A 99 11.24 1.09 0.03
CA ILE A 99 10.28 1.14 1.13
C ILE A 99 8.87 0.77 0.64
N ALA A 100 8.46 1.26 -0.54
CA ALA A 100 7.18 0.91 -1.14
C ALA A 100 7.08 -0.59 -1.45
N ALA A 101 8.14 -1.18 -2.03
CA ALA A 101 8.23 -2.61 -2.29
C ALA A 101 8.14 -3.42 -0.99
N PHE A 102 8.73 -2.95 0.10
CA PHE A 102 8.63 -3.62 1.40
C PHE A 102 7.18 -3.65 1.92
N HIS A 103 6.42 -2.55 1.79
CA HIS A 103 4.98 -2.57 2.12
C HIS A 103 4.21 -3.60 1.29
N VAL A 104 4.47 -3.64 -0.03
CA VAL A 104 3.84 -4.60 -0.93
C VAL A 104 4.20 -6.04 -0.55
N LEU A 105 5.46 -6.31 -0.20
CA LEU A 105 5.91 -7.64 0.23
C LEU A 105 5.21 -8.10 1.52
N VAL A 106 5.05 -7.21 2.50
CA VAL A 106 4.31 -7.53 3.74
C VAL A 106 2.85 -7.89 3.44
N LEU A 107 2.20 -7.15 2.53
CA LEU A 107 0.83 -7.43 2.09
C LEU A 107 0.73 -8.75 1.33
N VAL A 108 1.69 -9.07 0.46
CA VAL A 108 1.76 -10.36 -0.22
C VAL A 108 1.93 -11.49 0.80
N ALA A 109 2.80 -11.32 1.80
CA ALA A 109 2.98 -12.29 2.88
C ALA A 109 1.72 -12.49 3.73
N SER A 110 0.90 -11.44 3.88
CA SER A 110 -0.42 -11.49 4.54
C SER A 110 -1.54 -12.11 3.68
N ASN A 111 -1.23 -12.62 2.50
CA ASN A 111 -2.19 -13.11 1.50
C ASN A 111 -3.17 -12.04 0.97
N ASP A 112 -2.93 -10.76 1.23
CA ASP A 112 -3.75 -9.64 0.75
C ASP A 112 -3.21 -9.11 -0.60
N LEU A 113 -3.35 -9.94 -1.63
CA LEU A 113 -2.86 -9.62 -2.98
C LEU A 113 -3.62 -8.45 -3.62
N GLY A 114 -4.90 -8.27 -3.26
CA GLY A 114 -5.71 -7.15 -3.77
C GLY A 114 -5.17 -5.81 -3.30
N THR A 115 -4.95 -5.66 -2.01
CA THR A 115 -4.35 -4.45 -1.42
C THR A 115 -2.91 -4.26 -1.90
N ALA A 116 -2.12 -5.33 -2.03
CA ALA A 116 -0.76 -5.27 -2.55
C ALA A 116 -0.72 -4.69 -3.97
N LEU A 117 -1.64 -5.10 -4.84
CA LEU A 117 -1.79 -4.56 -6.20
C LEU A 117 -2.14 -3.07 -6.18
N ILE A 118 -3.08 -2.66 -5.32
CA ILE A 118 -3.46 -1.24 -5.17
C ILE A 118 -2.24 -0.40 -4.75
N PHE A 119 -1.46 -0.85 -3.77
CA PHE A 119 -0.25 -0.15 -3.31
C PHE A 119 0.77 -0.02 -4.45
N PHE A 120 0.96 -1.07 -5.23
CA PHE A 120 1.85 -1.05 -6.37
C PHE A 120 1.40 -0.04 -7.43
N VAL A 121 0.11 -0.09 -7.85
CA VAL A 121 -0.43 0.83 -8.86
C VAL A 121 -0.36 2.27 -8.39
N VAL A 122 -0.75 2.55 -7.14
CA VAL A 122 -0.66 3.90 -6.54
C VAL A 122 0.79 4.39 -6.56
N TYR A 123 1.76 3.55 -6.18
CA TYR A 123 3.18 3.92 -6.24
C TYR A 123 3.62 4.31 -7.64
N ILE A 124 3.31 3.49 -8.65
CA ILE A 124 3.72 3.71 -10.04
C ILE A 124 3.12 5.02 -10.59
N VAL A 125 1.83 5.27 -10.34
CA VAL A 125 1.17 6.50 -10.75
C VAL A 125 1.82 7.71 -10.06
N MET A 126 2.02 7.65 -8.74
CA MET A 126 2.65 8.74 -7.99
C MET A 126 4.10 8.97 -8.40
N LEU A 127 4.84 7.90 -8.72
CA LEU A 127 6.21 7.98 -9.22
C LEU A 127 6.25 8.73 -10.56
N TYR A 128 5.34 8.42 -11.47
CA TYR A 128 5.22 9.13 -12.74
C TYR A 128 4.86 10.60 -12.54
N VAL A 129 3.82 10.88 -11.76
CA VAL A 129 3.37 12.26 -11.47
C VAL A 129 4.45 13.07 -10.76
N GLY A 130 5.16 12.47 -9.80
CA GLY A 130 6.20 13.15 -9.01
C GLY A 130 7.51 13.41 -9.76
N THR A 131 7.85 12.55 -10.73
CA THR A 131 9.12 12.66 -11.48
C THR A 131 8.95 13.24 -12.89
N GLY A 132 7.76 13.13 -13.48
CA GLY A 132 7.48 13.52 -14.87
C GLY A 132 8.23 12.70 -15.92
N LYS A 133 8.85 11.55 -15.55
CA LYS A 133 9.73 10.77 -16.43
C LYS A 133 9.12 9.41 -16.72
N ILE A 134 8.70 9.20 -17.97
CA ILE A 134 8.10 7.94 -18.44
C ILE A 134 9.03 6.72 -18.25
N ARG A 135 10.34 6.92 -18.27
CA ARG A 135 11.32 5.84 -18.04
C ARG A 135 11.18 5.17 -16.66
N TYR A 136 10.80 5.94 -15.63
CA TYR A 136 10.54 5.37 -14.29
C TYR A 136 9.25 4.58 -14.24
N LEU A 137 8.23 5.00 -15.00
CA LEU A 137 6.99 4.25 -15.18
C LEU A 137 7.27 2.88 -15.82
N ILE A 138 8.00 2.87 -16.93
CA ILE A 138 8.35 1.64 -17.66
C ILE A 138 9.21 0.73 -16.78
N ALA A 139 10.25 1.27 -16.13
CA ALA A 139 11.12 0.51 -15.24
C ALA A 139 10.33 -0.07 -14.05
N GLY A 140 9.41 0.70 -13.47
CA GLY A 140 8.54 0.24 -12.38
C GLY A 140 7.60 -0.87 -12.82
N LEU A 141 6.98 -0.77 -14.00
CA LEU A 141 6.13 -1.82 -14.55
C LEU A 141 6.92 -3.11 -14.83
N LEU A 142 8.11 -3.01 -15.42
CA LEU A 142 8.99 -4.16 -15.67
C LEU A 142 9.42 -4.83 -14.36
N ALA A 143 9.80 -4.03 -13.35
CA ALA A 143 10.12 -4.53 -12.01
C ALA A 143 8.92 -5.21 -11.35
N GLY A 144 7.72 -4.66 -11.51
CA GLY A 144 6.47 -5.24 -11.01
C GLY A 144 6.13 -6.57 -11.68
N CYS A 145 6.30 -6.67 -13.00
CA CYS A 145 6.15 -7.94 -13.72
C CYS A 145 7.14 -9.00 -13.20
N GLY A 146 8.41 -8.61 -13.02
CA GLY A 146 9.43 -9.50 -12.43
C GLY A 146 9.07 -9.95 -11.02
N ALA A 147 8.61 -9.03 -10.17
CA ALA A 147 8.16 -9.33 -8.81
C ALA A 147 6.92 -10.25 -8.80
N ALA A 148 5.97 -10.06 -9.73
CA ALA A 148 4.80 -10.93 -9.87
C ALA A 148 5.19 -12.36 -10.26
N VAL A 149 6.12 -12.52 -11.21
CA VAL A 149 6.66 -13.83 -11.59
C VAL A 149 7.40 -14.48 -10.42
N PHE A 150 8.18 -13.72 -9.68
CA PHE A 150 8.86 -14.20 -8.48
C PHE A 150 7.86 -14.65 -7.41
N ALA A 151 6.85 -13.82 -7.11
CA ALA A 151 5.80 -14.14 -6.16
C ALA A 151 5.02 -15.42 -6.56
N TYR A 152 4.72 -15.59 -7.84
CA TYR A 152 4.09 -16.81 -8.37
C TYR A 152 4.94 -18.07 -8.13
N LYS A 153 6.26 -17.96 -8.24
CA LYS A 153 7.17 -19.10 -8.00
C LYS A 153 7.34 -19.43 -6.52
N VAL A 154 7.39 -18.43 -5.66
CA VAL A 154 7.71 -18.58 -4.23
C VAL A 154 6.47 -18.87 -3.39
N PHE A 155 5.35 -18.17 -3.64
CA PHE A 155 4.17 -18.23 -2.79
C PHE A 155 3.08 -19.14 -3.39
N SER A 156 2.71 -20.21 -2.67
CA SER A 156 1.69 -21.16 -3.09
C SER A 156 0.30 -20.51 -3.25
N HIS A 157 -0.06 -19.60 -2.34
CA HIS A 157 -1.34 -18.90 -2.38
C HIS A 157 -1.49 -17.99 -3.62
N VAL A 158 -0.40 -17.43 -4.15
CA VAL A 158 -0.41 -16.67 -5.42
C VAL A 158 -0.75 -17.60 -6.57
N ARG A 159 -0.15 -18.79 -6.62
CA ARG A 159 -0.44 -19.80 -7.63
C ARG A 159 -1.90 -20.25 -7.59
N THR A 160 -2.43 -20.52 -6.40
CA THR A 160 -3.82 -20.92 -6.22
C THR A 160 -4.80 -19.87 -6.76
N ARG A 161 -4.54 -18.58 -6.46
CA ARG A 161 -5.38 -17.48 -6.97
C ARG A 161 -5.30 -17.33 -8.49
N VAL A 162 -4.10 -17.43 -9.07
CA VAL A 162 -3.91 -17.40 -10.54
C VAL A 162 -4.62 -18.58 -11.19
N TYR A 163 -4.54 -19.77 -10.58
CA TYR A 163 -5.22 -20.96 -11.07
C TYR A 163 -6.74 -20.80 -11.04
N ALA A 164 -7.30 -20.34 -9.92
CA ALA A 164 -8.73 -20.08 -9.77
C ALA A 164 -9.23 -19.01 -10.75
N TRP A 165 -8.40 -18.00 -11.04
CA TRP A 165 -8.75 -16.99 -12.05
C TRP A 165 -8.76 -17.55 -13.48
N ARG A 166 -7.86 -18.49 -13.79
CA ARG A 166 -7.80 -19.11 -15.13
C ARG A 166 -8.88 -20.18 -15.33
N ASN A 167 -9.29 -20.85 -14.26
CA ASN A 167 -10.27 -21.94 -14.27
C ASN A 167 -11.38 -21.68 -13.23
N PRO A 168 -12.28 -20.71 -13.48
CA PRO A 168 -13.29 -20.32 -12.50
C PRO A 168 -14.38 -21.37 -12.26
N TRP A 169 -14.41 -22.41 -13.08
CA TRP A 169 -15.43 -23.45 -13.05
C TRP A 169 -14.88 -24.84 -12.67
N SER A 170 -13.63 -24.95 -12.20
CA SER A 170 -13.01 -26.22 -11.77
C SER A 170 -12.97 -26.34 -10.26
#